data_a427ad4208d6d6d21a473f4235a86f70
#
_entry.id   a427ad4208d6d6d21a473f4235a86f70
#
_cell.length_a   1.000
_cell.length_b   1.000
_cell.length_c   1.000
_cell.angle_alpha   90.00
_cell.angle_beta   90.00
_cell.angle_gamma   90.00
#
_symmetry.space_group_name_H-M   'P 1'
#
loop_
_entity.id
_entity.type
_entity.pdbx_description
1 polymer ?
#
loop_
_entity_poly.entity_id
_entity_poly.type
_entity_poly.pdbx_seq_one_letter_code
_entity_poly.pdbx_strand_id
1 'polypeptide(L)'
;MIQKMHHTGFVVSDLDRAVEFYESAIGLEVKARFERRGGPIEKVVGYNDAYLQIAIMGIGGEHVLELIKYVSPTPGDRPTSERSVIGGSHLAFTVDDIQAAYKNLSAAGANMLNAPVSVAPGKTVCYLQDLDGNWLELMEFTE
;
A
#
# COMPACT_ATOMS: atom_id res chain seq x y z
N MET A 1 22.19 -8.27 -13.13
CA MET A 1 21.01 -7.84 -13.90
C MET A 1 19.74 -8.01 -13.05
N ILE A 2 18.78 -7.11 -13.19
CA ILE A 2 17.48 -7.22 -12.49
C ILE A 2 16.74 -8.45 -13.04
N GLN A 3 16.16 -9.26 -12.16
CA GLN A 3 15.46 -10.49 -12.53
C GLN A 3 13.94 -10.32 -12.49
N LYS A 4 13.41 -9.63 -11.46
CA LYS A 4 11.96 -9.43 -11.29
C LYS A 4 11.65 -8.26 -10.36
N MET A 5 10.41 -7.80 -10.37
CA MET A 5 9.89 -6.90 -9.33
C MET A 5 9.54 -7.75 -8.10
N HIS A 6 10.03 -7.36 -6.93
CA HIS A 6 9.86 -8.15 -5.70
C HIS A 6 8.71 -7.63 -4.83
N HIS A 7 8.75 -6.35 -4.46
CA HIS A 7 7.72 -5.76 -3.60
C HIS A 7 7.59 -4.26 -3.83
N THR A 8 6.46 -3.73 -3.36
CA THR A 8 6.24 -2.29 -3.15
C THR A 8 6.24 -2.04 -1.65
N GLY A 9 6.97 -1.03 -1.19
CA GLY A 9 7.04 -0.67 0.23
C GLY A 9 6.22 0.58 0.53
N PHE A 10 5.37 0.53 1.55
CA PHE A 10 4.67 1.69 2.09
C PHE A 10 5.06 1.92 3.55
N VAL A 11 5.43 3.15 3.87
CA VAL A 11 5.62 3.57 5.25
C VAL A 11 4.25 3.90 5.85
N VAL A 12 3.98 3.32 7.03
CA VAL A 12 2.71 3.48 7.74
C VAL A 12 2.94 3.95 9.18
N SER A 13 1.98 4.65 9.74
CA SER A 13 2.08 5.20 11.10
C SER A 13 1.81 4.14 12.18
N ASP A 14 0.90 3.20 11.90
CA ASP A 14 0.48 2.12 12.80
C ASP A 14 0.41 0.82 12.00
N LEU A 15 1.32 -0.12 12.31
CA LEU A 15 1.43 -1.36 11.55
C LEU A 15 0.20 -2.26 11.72
N ASP A 16 -0.32 -2.40 12.94
CA ASP A 16 -1.47 -3.26 13.19
C ASP A 16 -2.73 -2.75 12.49
N ARG A 17 -2.97 -1.44 12.55
CA ARG A 17 -4.06 -0.79 11.85
C ARG A 17 -3.94 -0.90 10.34
N ALA A 18 -2.74 -0.74 9.80
CA ALA A 18 -2.48 -0.91 8.37
C ALA A 18 -2.71 -2.36 7.93
N VAL A 19 -2.20 -3.33 8.68
CA VAL A 19 -2.41 -4.76 8.41
C VAL A 19 -3.91 -5.09 8.39
N GLU A 20 -4.67 -4.64 9.39
CA GLU A 20 -6.13 -4.85 9.43
C GLU A 20 -6.84 -4.28 8.20
N PHE A 21 -6.46 -3.06 7.78
CA PHE A 21 -7.02 -2.43 6.58
C PHE A 21 -6.74 -3.25 5.32
N TYR A 22 -5.48 -3.63 5.08
CA TYR A 22 -5.11 -4.39 3.88
C TYR A 22 -5.63 -5.83 3.91
N GLU A 23 -5.80 -6.43 5.06
CA GLU A 23 -6.38 -7.77 5.21
C GLU A 23 -7.91 -7.74 5.04
N SER A 24 -8.61 -6.88 5.79
CA SER A 24 -10.07 -6.91 5.87
C SER A 24 -10.75 -6.15 4.73
N ALA A 25 -10.21 -5.03 4.28
CA ALA A 25 -10.83 -4.18 3.27
C ALA A 25 -10.31 -4.42 1.85
N ILE A 26 -9.02 -4.72 1.69
CA ILE A 26 -8.40 -5.05 0.39
C ILE A 26 -8.46 -6.56 0.13
N GLY A 27 -8.35 -7.40 1.17
CA GLY A 27 -8.35 -8.86 1.04
C GLY A 27 -6.97 -9.47 0.85
N LEU A 28 -5.89 -8.79 1.24
CA LEU A 28 -4.56 -9.36 1.22
C LEU A 28 -4.36 -10.31 2.42
N GLU A 29 -3.46 -11.27 2.25
CA GLU A 29 -3.04 -12.18 3.31
C GLU A 29 -1.72 -11.72 3.94
N VAL A 30 -1.61 -11.86 5.25
CA VAL A 30 -0.32 -11.69 5.95
C VAL A 30 0.58 -12.87 5.62
N LYS A 31 1.69 -12.61 4.91
CA LYS A 31 2.69 -13.62 4.55
C LYS A 31 3.78 -13.74 5.60
N ALA A 32 4.17 -12.62 6.23
CA ALA A 32 5.17 -12.58 7.28
C ALA A 32 5.04 -11.30 8.11
N ARG A 33 5.45 -11.36 9.37
CA ARG A 33 5.69 -10.18 10.22
C ARG A 33 7.01 -10.37 10.94
N PHE A 34 7.82 -9.31 10.98
CA PHE A 34 9.12 -9.34 11.62
C PHE A 34 9.61 -7.94 11.96
N GLU A 35 10.69 -7.88 12.71
CA GLU A 35 11.36 -6.63 13.08
C GLU A 35 12.81 -6.65 12.58
N ARG A 36 13.35 -5.45 12.34
CA ARG A 36 14.77 -5.20 12.06
C ARG A 36 15.24 -4.06 12.93
N ARG A 37 16.34 -4.26 13.64
CA ARG A 37 16.88 -3.26 14.56
C ARG A 37 18.39 -3.29 14.56
N GLY A 38 18.99 -2.11 14.42
CA GLY A 38 20.44 -1.92 14.47
C GLY A 38 21.23 -2.72 13.44
N GLY A 39 22.56 -2.63 13.49
CA GLY A 39 23.43 -3.40 12.62
C GLY A 39 23.20 -3.20 11.13
N PRO A 40 22.98 -4.27 10.37
CA PRO A 40 22.84 -4.16 8.91
C PRO A 40 21.71 -3.27 8.42
N ILE A 41 20.58 -3.22 9.16
CA ILE A 41 19.43 -2.42 8.73
C ILE A 41 19.73 -0.92 8.73
N GLU A 42 20.58 -0.45 9.64
CA GLU A 42 21.00 0.96 9.68
C GLU A 42 21.70 1.39 8.40
N LYS A 43 22.52 0.49 7.85
CA LYS A 43 23.22 0.74 6.57
C LYS A 43 22.25 0.70 5.39
N VAL A 44 21.28 -0.21 5.43
CA VAL A 44 20.30 -0.39 4.34
C VAL A 44 19.38 0.81 4.23
N VAL A 45 18.82 1.28 5.35
CA VAL A 45 17.88 2.42 5.35
C VAL A 45 18.55 3.78 5.56
N GLY A 46 19.84 3.80 5.93
CA GLY A 46 20.63 5.04 6.07
C GLY A 46 20.34 5.84 7.34
N TYR A 47 19.81 5.22 8.38
CA TYR A 47 19.52 5.87 9.68
C TYR A 47 20.26 5.17 10.81
N ASN A 48 20.89 5.95 11.69
CA ASN A 48 21.43 5.43 12.95
C ASN A 48 20.29 5.02 13.88
N ASP A 49 20.52 4.00 14.69
CA ASP A 49 19.53 3.44 15.63
C ASP A 49 18.20 3.03 14.96
N ALA A 50 18.27 2.62 13.70
CA ALA A 50 17.08 2.21 12.94
C ALA A 50 16.38 1.04 13.61
N TYR A 51 15.06 1.18 13.78
CA TYR A 51 14.18 0.12 14.25
C TYR A 51 12.89 0.13 13.42
N LEU A 52 12.66 -0.95 12.68
CA LEU A 52 11.53 -1.15 11.78
C LEU A 52 10.69 -2.34 12.21
N GLN A 53 9.38 -2.16 12.19
CA GLN A 53 8.39 -3.24 12.24
C GLN A 53 7.82 -3.40 10.85
N ILE A 54 7.77 -4.64 10.36
CA ILE A 54 7.44 -4.93 8.96
C ILE A 54 6.37 -6.00 8.88
N ALA A 55 5.43 -5.83 7.95
CA ALA A 55 4.48 -6.85 7.54
C ALA A 55 4.55 -7.02 6.02
N ILE A 56 4.62 -8.27 5.57
CA ILE A 56 4.54 -8.63 4.16
C ILE A 56 3.13 -9.12 3.88
N MET A 57 2.46 -8.46 2.95
CA MET A 57 1.09 -8.73 2.56
C MET A 57 1.04 -9.14 1.10
N GLY A 58 0.17 -10.07 0.74
CA GLY A 58 0.03 -10.48 -0.65
C GLY A 58 -1.19 -11.33 -0.92
N ILE A 59 -1.51 -11.53 -2.20
CA ILE A 59 -2.56 -12.42 -2.67
C ILE A 59 -2.08 -13.08 -3.95
N GLY A 60 -1.87 -14.39 -3.94
CA GLY A 60 -1.31 -15.08 -5.09
C GLY A 60 -0.03 -14.41 -5.64
N GLY A 61 0.54 -14.87 -6.69
CA GLY A 61 1.63 -14.20 -7.41
C GLY A 61 2.91 -13.97 -6.59
N GLU A 62 3.85 -13.24 -7.20
CA GLU A 62 5.18 -13.03 -6.61
C GLU A 62 5.38 -11.61 -6.05
N HIS A 63 4.66 -10.61 -6.58
CA HIS A 63 4.75 -9.23 -6.11
C HIS A 63 3.96 -9.07 -4.82
N VAL A 64 4.60 -8.58 -3.76
CA VAL A 64 3.98 -8.38 -2.45
C VAL A 64 4.02 -6.90 -2.05
N LEU A 65 3.17 -6.54 -1.09
CA LEU A 65 3.19 -5.25 -0.42
C LEU A 65 3.94 -5.39 0.91
N GLU A 66 4.95 -4.55 1.11
CA GLU A 66 5.65 -4.42 2.38
C GLU A 66 5.15 -3.19 3.13
N LEU A 67 4.53 -3.40 4.28
CA LEU A 67 4.14 -2.34 5.19
C LEU A 67 5.24 -2.14 6.21
N ILE A 68 5.73 -0.91 6.35
CA ILE A 68 6.88 -0.57 7.18
C ILE A 68 6.49 0.49 8.18
N LYS A 69 6.58 0.17 9.47
CA LYS A 69 6.54 1.18 10.53
C LYS A 69 7.94 1.46 11.02
N TYR A 70 8.39 2.69 10.92
CA TYR A 70 9.59 3.16 11.59
C TYR A 70 9.26 3.46 13.04
N VAL A 71 9.82 2.66 13.96
CA VAL A 71 9.79 2.97 15.39
C VAL A 71 10.89 3.99 15.70
N SER A 72 12.05 3.84 15.05
CA SER A 72 13.16 4.79 15.05
C SER A 72 13.78 4.81 13.63
N PRO A 73 14.04 5.99 13.07
CA PRO A 73 13.65 7.33 13.56
C PRO A 73 12.13 7.51 13.55
N THR A 74 11.62 8.48 14.30
CA THR A 74 10.21 8.88 14.22
C THR A 74 9.89 9.33 12.78
N PRO A 75 8.88 8.75 12.13
CA PRO A 75 8.56 9.12 10.75
C PRO A 75 8.05 10.57 10.67
N GLY A 76 8.44 11.24 9.59
CA GLY A 76 7.88 12.55 9.24
C GLY A 76 6.49 12.42 8.61
N ASP A 77 5.80 13.55 8.54
CA ASP A 77 4.53 13.63 7.83
C ASP A 77 4.71 13.43 6.33
N ARG A 78 3.64 13.00 5.66
CA ARG A 78 3.61 12.94 4.20
C ARG A 78 3.75 14.35 3.62
N PRO A 79 4.75 14.61 2.77
CA PRO A 79 5.05 15.98 2.32
C PRO A 79 3.98 16.56 1.38
N THR A 80 3.23 15.73 0.69
CA THR A 80 2.16 16.15 -0.22
C THR A 80 1.22 14.98 -0.53
N SER A 81 -0.05 15.30 -0.78
CA SER A 81 -1.04 14.36 -1.32
C SER A 81 -1.22 14.51 -2.84
N GLU A 82 -0.50 15.42 -3.47
CA GLU A 82 -0.56 15.59 -4.92
C GLU A 82 0.03 14.37 -5.65
N ARG A 83 -0.68 13.91 -6.68
CA ARG A 83 -0.29 12.75 -7.49
C ARG A 83 0.59 13.12 -8.66
N SER A 84 0.45 14.36 -9.15
CA SER A 84 1.14 14.87 -10.34
C SER A 84 2.53 15.47 -10.05
N VAL A 85 3.15 15.04 -8.96
CA VAL A 85 4.51 15.46 -8.60
C VAL A 85 5.51 14.40 -9.04
N ILE A 86 6.72 14.83 -9.39
CA ILE A 86 7.81 13.90 -9.72
C ILE A 86 8.10 13.03 -8.48
N GLY A 87 8.12 11.71 -8.66
CA GLY A 87 8.22 10.74 -7.56
C GLY A 87 6.86 10.32 -6.99
N GLY A 88 5.76 10.95 -7.41
CA GLY A 88 4.41 10.48 -7.09
C GLY A 88 4.19 9.04 -7.57
N SER A 89 3.57 8.22 -6.75
CA SER A 89 3.41 6.79 -7.01
C SER A 89 2.08 6.28 -6.48
N HIS A 90 1.63 5.17 -7.03
CA HIS A 90 0.47 4.44 -6.55
C HIS A 90 0.66 2.93 -6.77
N LEU A 91 -0.10 2.13 -6.03
CA LEU A 91 -0.19 0.69 -6.20
C LEU A 91 -1.57 0.34 -6.71
N ALA A 92 -1.65 -0.43 -7.80
CA ALA A 92 -2.91 -0.84 -8.40
C ALA A 92 -3.28 -2.28 -8.03
N PHE A 93 -4.57 -2.51 -7.78
CA PHE A 93 -5.17 -3.81 -7.55
C PHE A 93 -6.23 -4.09 -8.61
N THR A 94 -6.24 -5.30 -9.17
CA THR A 94 -7.37 -5.78 -9.96
C THR A 94 -8.43 -6.35 -9.04
N VAL A 95 -9.67 -5.95 -9.24
CA VAL A 95 -10.84 -6.42 -8.48
C VAL A 95 -11.88 -7.01 -9.41
N ASP A 96 -12.72 -7.89 -8.88
CA ASP A 96 -13.82 -8.52 -9.60
C ASP A 96 -15.12 -7.69 -9.58
N ASP A 97 -15.32 -6.87 -8.54
CA ASP A 97 -16.45 -5.95 -8.39
C ASP A 97 -15.95 -4.63 -7.78
N ILE A 98 -15.69 -3.66 -8.64
CA ILE A 98 -15.16 -2.36 -8.20
C ILE A 98 -16.17 -1.54 -7.40
N GLN A 99 -17.48 -1.76 -7.59
CA GLN A 99 -18.51 -1.05 -6.84
C GLN A 99 -18.57 -1.56 -5.39
N ALA A 100 -18.49 -2.87 -5.21
CA ALA A 100 -18.41 -3.48 -3.89
C ALA A 100 -17.10 -3.09 -3.18
N ALA A 101 -15.97 -3.16 -3.88
CA ALA A 101 -14.67 -2.75 -3.35
C ALA A 101 -14.66 -1.28 -2.92
N TYR A 102 -15.21 -0.39 -3.75
CA TYR A 102 -15.36 1.05 -3.44
C TYR A 102 -16.13 1.26 -2.12
N LYS A 103 -17.29 0.61 -1.96
CA LYS A 103 -18.10 0.72 -0.75
C LYS A 103 -17.38 0.21 0.48
N ASN A 104 -16.76 -0.97 0.38
CA ASN A 104 -16.06 -1.60 1.50
C ASN A 104 -14.87 -0.75 1.96
N LEU A 105 -14.06 -0.26 1.04
CA LEU A 105 -12.91 0.57 1.35
C LEU A 105 -13.29 1.93 1.91
N SER A 106 -14.32 2.55 1.38
CA SER A 106 -14.87 3.81 1.92
C SER A 106 -15.35 3.60 3.36
N ALA A 107 -16.06 2.51 3.65
CA ALA A 107 -16.52 2.17 5.00
C ALA A 107 -15.35 1.86 5.95
N ALA A 108 -14.24 1.33 5.45
CA ALA A 108 -13.03 1.04 6.22
C ALA A 108 -12.15 2.28 6.49
N GLY A 109 -12.55 3.46 6.01
CA GLY A 109 -11.85 4.71 6.26
C GLY A 109 -10.88 5.16 5.16
N ALA A 110 -10.86 4.47 4.00
CA ALA A 110 -10.10 4.94 2.85
C ALA A 110 -10.62 6.30 2.37
N ASN A 111 -9.71 7.15 1.93
CA ASN A 111 -10.06 8.44 1.34
C ASN A 111 -10.23 8.28 -0.17
N MET A 112 -11.48 8.18 -0.63
CA MET A 112 -11.78 7.98 -2.05
C MET A 112 -11.61 9.29 -2.81
N LEU A 113 -10.79 9.28 -3.87
CA LEU A 113 -10.64 10.44 -4.76
C LEU A 113 -11.85 10.58 -5.69
N ASN A 114 -12.31 9.46 -6.23
CA ASN A 114 -13.43 9.43 -7.18
C ASN A 114 -14.22 8.12 -7.05
N ALA A 115 -15.49 8.17 -7.39
CA ALA A 115 -16.26 6.96 -7.64
C ALA A 115 -15.71 6.21 -8.87
N PRO A 116 -15.97 4.91 -9.02
CA PRO A 116 -15.54 4.15 -10.19
C PRO A 116 -15.98 4.79 -11.51
N VAL A 117 -15.04 4.94 -12.45
CA VAL A 117 -15.24 5.56 -13.77
C VAL A 117 -14.79 4.61 -14.86
N SER A 118 -15.64 4.41 -15.86
CA SER A 118 -15.25 3.70 -17.10
C SER A 118 -14.31 4.60 -17.90
N VAL A 119 -13.08 4.16 -18.08
CA VAL A 119 -12.03 4.90 -18.81
C VAL A 119 -11.79 4.34 -20.22
N ALA A 120 -12.28 3.13 -20.48
CA ALA A 120 -12.24 2.48 -21.79
C ALA A 120 -13.29 1.35 -21.79
N PRO A 121 -13.70 0.81 -22.96
CA PRO A 121 -14.54 -0.35 -23.01
C PRO A 121 -13.96 -1.49 -22.15
N GLY A 122 -14.77 -2.05 -21.25
CA GLY A 122 -14.36 -3.13 -20.36
C GLY A 122 -13.32 -2.77 -19.28
N LYS A 123 -13.07 -1.48 -19.04
CA LYS A 123 -12.11 -1.05 -18.01
C LYS A 123 -12.69 0.07 -17.14
N THR A 124 -12.89 -0.23 -15.86
CA THR A 124 -13.35 0.72 -14.84
C THR A 124 -12.28 0.90 -13.77
N VAL A 125 -12.06 2.13 -13.34
CA VAL A 125 -11.00 2.45 -12.37
C VAL A 125 -11.47 3.48 -11.34
N CYS A 126 -10.84 3.48 -10.16
CA CYS A 126 -10.91 4.59 -9.22
C CYS A 126 -9.62 4.67 -8.40
N TYR A 127 -9.33 5.90 -7.92
CA TYR A 127 -8.21 6.18 -7.02
C TYR A 127 -8.70 6.40 -5.60
N LEU A 128 -7.87 6.00 -4.65
CA LEU A 128 -8.09 6.19 -3.22
C LEU A 128 -6.76 6.29 -2.48
N GLN A 129 -6.85 6.71 -1.24
CA GLN A 129 -5.73 6.65 -0.30
C GLN A 129 -6.03 5.65 0.82
N ASP A 130 -5.01 4.95 1.26
CA ASP A 130 -5.07 4.17 2.49
C ASP A 130 -5.12 5.09 3.73
N LEU A 131 -5.06 4.51 4.93
CA LEU A 131 -5.19 5.25 6.19
C LEU A 131 -4.05 6.24 6.47
N ASP A 132 -2.92 6.10 5.77
CA ASP A 132 -1.73 6.96 5.88
C ASP A 132 -1.54 7.86 4.64
N GLY A 133 -2.48 7.84 3.71
CA GLY A 133 -2.42 8.66 2.51
C GLY A 133 -1.63 8.05 1.35
N ASN A 134 -1.23 6.78 1.41
CA ASN A 134 -0.62 6.10 0.28
C ASN A 134 -1.64 5.91 -0.83
N TRP A 135 -1.25 6.24 -2.06
CA TRP A 135 -2.15 6.18 -3.20
C TRP A 135 -2.33 4.75 -3.72
N LEU A 136 -3.59 4.37 -3.90
CA LEU A 136 -4.04 3.10 -4.46
C LEU A 136 -4.92 3.34 -5.68
N GLU A 137 -4.92 2.40 -6.60
CA GLU A 137 -5.83 2.33 -7.74
C GLU A 137 -6.57 0.99 -7.71
N LEU A 138 -7.88 1.02 -7.91
CA LEU A 138 -8.66 -0.17 -8.19
C LEU A 138 -8.96 -0.24 -9.68
N MET A 139 -8.85 -1.42 -10.24
CA MET A 139 -9.08 -1.68 -11.66
C MET A 139 -9.97 -2.91 -11.81
N GLU A 140 -11.10 -2.75 -12.50
CA GLU A 140 -11.95 -3.86 -12.94
C GLU A 140 -11.87 -4.00 -14.44
N PHE A 141 -11.68 -5.22 -14.90
CA PHE A 141 -11.70 -5.57 -16.31
C PHE A 141 -12.88 -6.50 -16.59
N THR A 142 -13.78 -6.08 -17.49
CA THR A 142 -14.90 -6.89 -17.98
C THR A 142 -14.70 -7.18 -19.46
N GLU A 143 -15.13 -8.37 -19.91
CA GLU A 143 -15.07 -8.76 -21.32
C GLU A 143 -16.03 -7.93 -22.19
#